data_b6de7712a37f2980e4abe7ce872d5bf4
#
_entry.id   b6de7712a37f2980e4abe7ce872d5bf4
#
_cell.length_a   1.000
_cell.length_b   1.000
_cell.length_c   1.000
_cell.angle_alpha   90.00
_cell.angle_beta   90.00
_cell.angle_gamma   90.00
#
_symmetry.space_group_name_H-M   'P 1'
#
loop_
_entity.id
_entity.type
_entity.pdbx_description
1 polymer ?
#
loop_
_entity_poly.entity_id
_entity_poly.type
_entity_poly.pdbx_seq_one_letter_code
_entity_poly.pdbx_strand_id
1 'polypeptide(L)'
;MSPLSSPPKGFQLHSLPTGPAWIRPTFRKPLLTAWQKLNPKTPLRQAARRHPEHRLFPGRAPVTFLPMPPSVGIVVRPCVHGGLCGKFTRDLYLNTSRASREIDRASILSEKKIPTPQIQAVLFYPVGPFWRIDIVTTYLPESRDLASFLSTRPKPADRARVFSAVRRLFQNCTRQGIRHPDLNARNILLLGSFQKNPQAWLLDVDAILLEIRAPAQVEIANRNRLLRSLLKHSRCGDLGYSEKEIPALWRELFPRS
;
A
#
# COMPACT_ATOMS: atom_id res chain seq x y z
N MET A 1 -1.69 -6.59 29.08
CA MET A 1 -1.87 -6.43 27.62
C MET A 1 -3.24 -5.84 27.38
N SER A 2 -3.34 -4.77 26.59
CA SER A 2 -4.64 -4.27 26.15
C SER A 2 -5.34 -5.37 25.33
N PRO A 3 -6.63 -5.63 25.56
CA PRO A 3 -7.36 -6.66 24.83
C PRO A 3 -7.33 -6.38 23.34
N LEU A 4 -7.20 -7.43 22.55
CA LEU A 4 -7.34 -7.32 21.11
C LEU A 4 -8.78 -6.91 20.80
N SER A 5 -8.98 -5.88 19.99
CA SER A 5 -10.33 -5.54 19.51
C SER A 5 -10.91 -6.68 18.68
N SER A 6 -12.23 -6.75 18.60
CA SER A 6 -12.92 -7.71 17.72
C SER A 6 -12.45 -7.56 16.28
N PRO A 7 -12.34 -8.67 15.52
CA PRO A 7 -11.93 -8.61 14.13
C PRO A 7 -12.95 -7.81 13.30
N PRO A 8 -12.49 -6.97 12.36
CA PRO A 8 -13.37 -6.27 11.43
C PRO A 8 -14.17 -7.24 10.54
N LYS A 9 -15.23 -6.72 9.92
CA LYS A 9 -16.08 -7.50 9.00
C LYS A 9 -15.25 -8.21 7.93
N GLY A 10 -15.50 -9.50 7.72
CA GLY A 10 -14.80 -10.34 6.73
C GLY A 10 -13.50 -10.95 7.23
N PHE A 11 -13.16 -10.76 8.50
CA PHE A 11 -12.01 -11.38 9.16
C PHE A 11 -12.44 -12.23 10.34
N GLN A 12 -11.63 -13.23 10.68
CA GLN A 12 -11.80 -14.08 11.86
C GLN A 12 -10.55 -14.02 12.72
N LEU A 13 -10.75 -14.07 14.04
CA LEU A 13 -9.65 -14.15 15.01
C LEU A 13 -9.11 -15.57 15.07
N HIS A 14 -7.80 -15.70 14.98
CA HIS A 14 -7.09 -16.96 15.13
C HIS A 14 -5.93 -16.80 16.10
N SER A 15 -5.72 -17.81 16.96
CA SER A 15 -4.52 -17.93 17.80
C SER A 15 -3.44 -18.69 17.02
N LEU A 16 -2.27 -18.08 16.86
CA LEU A 16 -1.12 -18.65 16.17
C LEU A 16 0.06 -18.76 17.16
N PRO A 17 1.08 -19.59 16.89
CA PRO A 17 2.24 -19.73 17.77
C PRO A 17 2.98 -18.42 18.08
N THR A 18 2.90 -17.44 17.17
CA THR A 18 3.57 -16.13 17.30
C THR A 18 2.68 -15.04 17.88
N GLY A 19 1.39 -15.31 18.10
CA GLY A 19 0.39 -14.37 18.61
C GLY A 19 -0.92 -14.43 17.85
N PRO A 20 -1.92 -13.63 18.23
CA PRO A 20 -3.21 -13.60 17.58
C PRO A 20 -3.11 -12.99 16.16
N ALA A 21 -4.10 -13.33 15.32
CA ALA A 21 -4.19 -12.82 13.96
C ALA A 21 -5.65 -12.63 13.54
N TRP A 22 -5.91 -11.61 12.73
CA TRP A 22 -7.13 -11.47 11.95
C TRP A 22 -6.86 -11.98 10.54
N ILE A 23 -7.58 -13.00 10.10
CA ILE A 23 -7.35 -13.64 8.81
C ILE A 23 -8.68 -13.77 8.05
N ARG A 24 -8.69 -13.49 6.75
CA ARG A 24 -9.85 -13.80 5.90
C ARG A 24 -10.06 -15.31 5.86
N PRO A 25 -11.31 -15.81 6.01
CA PRO A 25 -11.59 -17.25 6.04
C PRO A 25 -10.99 -18.01 4.85
N THR A 26 -11.14 -17.44 3.63
CA THR A 26 -10.63 -18.03 2.40
C THR A 26 -9.10 -18.09 2.33
N PHE A 27 -8.42 -17.25 3.10
CA PHE A 27 -6.96 -17.14 3.07
C PHE A 27 -6.27 -17.91 4.21
N ARG A 28 -7.00 -18.39 5.20
CA ARG A 28 -6.45 -19.07 6.37
C ARG A 28 -5.60 -20.29 5.99
N LYS A 29 -6.19 -21.24 5.25
CA LYS A 29 -5.49 -22.49 4.87
C LYS A 29 -4.23 -22.22 4.04
N PRO A 30 -4.26 -21.44 2.94
CA PRO A 30 -3.07 -21.10 2.18
C PRO A 30 -1.96 -20.47 3.03
N LEU A 31 -2.31 -19.49 3.88
CA LEU A 31 -1.35 -18.79 4.73
C LEU A 31 -0.65 -19.73 5.71
N LEU A 32 -1.42 -20.54 6.45
CA LEU A 32 -0.87 -21.46 7.43
C LEU A 32 0.01 -22.53 6.79
N THR A 33 -0.40 -23.09 5.66
CA THR A 33 0.40 -24.05 4.90
C THR A 33 1.75 -23.48 4.47
N ALA A 34 1.75 -22.26 3.93
CA ALA A 34 3.00 -21.61 3.52
C ALA A 34 3.89 -21.29 4.73
N TRP A 35 3.31 -20.82 5.83
CA TRP A 35 4.06 -20.47 7.03
C TRP A 35 4.66 -21.69 7.75
N GLN A 36 3.91 -22.81 7.80
CA GLN A 36 4.39 -24.08 8.36
C GLN A 36 5.63 -24.62 7.65
N LYS A 37 5.70 -24.46 6.32
CA LYS A 37 6.87 -24.87 5.51
C LYS A 37 8.12 -24.03 5.79
N LEU A 38 7.97 -22.83 6.35
CA LEU A 38 9.09 -21.92 6.66
C LEU A 38 9.55 -22.06 8.12
N ASN A 39 8.83 -21.45 9.03
CA ASN A 39 8.99 -21.57 10.48
C ASN A 39 7.82 -20.87 11.19
N PRO A 40 6.80 -21.62 11.66
CA PRO A 40 5.61 -21.02 12.27
C PRO A 40 5.87 -20.41 13.66
N LYS A 41 7.04 -20.66 14.28
CA LYS A 41 7.43 -20.10 15.59
C LYS A 41 8.09 -18.71 15.47
N THR A 42 8.34 -18.21 14.25
CA THR A 42 8.89 -16.87 14.02
C THR A 42 7.86 -15.99 13.32
N PRO A 43 7.89 -14.66 13.54
CA PRO A 43 7.04 -13.73 12.79
C PRO A 43 7.09 -13.97 11.28
N LEU A 44 5.93 -13.93 10.61
CA LEU A 44 5.81 -14.31 9.20
C LEU A 44 6.80 -13.56 8.31
N ARG A 45 7.02 -12.27 8.56
CA ARG A 45 7.97 -11.45 7.80
C ARG A 45 9.40 -11.99 7.90
N GLN A 46 9.81 -12.48 9.08
CA GLN A 46 11.14 -13.10 9.28
C GLN A 46 11.20 -14.49 8.64
N ALA A 47 10.14 -15.29 8.80
CA ALA A 47 10.04 -16.60 8.16
C ALA A 47 10.08 -16.48 6.63
N ALA A 48 9.36 -15.52 6.04
CA ALA A 48 9.31 -15.28 4.61
C ALA A 48 10.69 -14.98 4.01
N ARG A 49 11.59 -14.30 4.75
CA ARG A 49 12.96 -14.03 4.28
C ARG A 49 13.84 -15.28 4.13
N ARG A 50 13.39 -16.43 4.66
CA ARG A 50 14.08 -17.72 4.48
C ARG A 50 13.66 -18.43 3.19
N HIS A 51 12.58 -17.97 2.55
CA HIS A 51 12.16 -18.53 1.26
C HIS A 51 13.15 -18.12 0.17
N PRO A 52 13.66 -19.05 -0.69
CA PRO A 52 14.68 -18.72 -1.71
C PRO A 52 14.23 -17.65 -2.70
N GLU A 53 12.97 -17.61 -3.04
CA GLU A 53 12.39 -16.64 -3.98
C GLU A 53 11.77 -15.40 -3.30
N HIS A 54 12.07 -15.15 -2.01
CA HIS A 54 11.61 -13.94 -1.37
C HIS A 54 12.23 -12.71 -2.04
N ARG A 55 11.50 -11.60 -2.02
CA ARG A 55 12.01 -10.29 -2.48
C ARG A 55 11.75 -9.24 -1.42
N LEU A 56 12.68 -8.31 -1.30
CA LEU A 56 12.54 -7.16 -0.41
C LEU A 56 12.26 -5.92 -1.26
N PHE A 57 11.19 -5.21 -0.91
CA PHE A 57 10.90 -3.92 -1.51
C PHE A 57 11.33 -2.81 -0.54
N PRO A 58 11.94 -1.74 -1.04
CA PRO A 58 12.35 -0.60 -0.22
C PRO A 58 11.11 0.15 0.31
N GLY A 59 11.23 0.69 1.52
CA GLY A 59 10.19 1.47 2.19
C GLY A 59 10.69 2.03 3.51
N ARG A 60 9.83 2.63 4.32
CA ARG A 60 10.17 3.06 5.71
C ARG A 60 10.63 1.87 6.55
N ALA A 61 10.11 0.70 6.29
CA ALA A 61 10.63 -0.58 6.74
C ALA A 61 10.57 -1.57 5.57
N PRO A 62 11.48 -2.56 5.50
CA PRO A 62 11.50 -3.52 4.41
C PRO A 62 10.19 -4.29 4.31
N VAL A 63 9.60 -4.28 3.13
CA VAL A 63 8.41 -5.03 2.77
C VAL A 63 8.85 -6.34 2.13
N THR A 64 8.31 -7.46 2.60
CA THR A 64 8.75 -8.79 2.15
C THR A 64 7.69 -9.42 1.25
N PHE A 65 8.07 -9.79 0.04
CA PHE A 65 7.28 -10.67 -0.83
C PHE A 65 7.54 -12.12 -0.45
N LEU A 66 6.47 -12.93 -0.40
CA LEU A 66 6.50 -14.38 -0.25
C LEU A 66 5.67 -15.02 -1.36
N PRO A 67 6.26 -15.88 -2.22
CA PRO A 67 5.49 -16.64 -3.20
C PRO A 67 4.60 -17.67 -2.49
N MET A 68 3.40 -17.88 -3.04
CA MET A 68 2.40 -18.81 -2.48
C MET A 68 1.70 -19.61 -3.59
N PRO A 69 2.37 -20.60 -4.20
CA PRO A 69 1.73 -21.47 -5.21
C PRO A 69 0.46 -22.16 -4.68
N PRO A 70 -0.62 -22.28 -5.47
CA PRO A 70 -0.77 -21.85 -6.86
C PRO A 70 -1.12 -20.37 -7.05
N SER A 71 -1.33 -19.61 -5.96
CA SER A 71 -1.53 -18.16 -6.02
C SER A 71 -0.21 -17.42 -6.30
N VAL A 72 -0.30 -16.19 -6.77
CA VAL A 72 0.87 -15.39 -7.16
C VAL A 72 1.77 -15.05 -5.96
N GLY A 73 1.21 -14.99 -4.74
CA GLY A 73 1.94 -14.66 -3.52
C GLY A 73 1.35 -13.50 -2.72
N ILE A 74 2.06 -13.14 -1.68
CA ILE A 74 1.68 -12.10 -0.73
C ILE A 74 2.81 -11.11 -0.49
N VAL A 75 2.42 -9.95 -0.01
CA VAL A 75 3.32 -8.93 0.52
C VAL A 75 3.07 -8.80 2.02
N VAL A 76 4.12 -8.95 2.81
CA VAL A 76 4.09 -8.78 4.26
C VAL A 76 4.82 -7.48 4.61
N ARG A 77 4.10 -6.50 5.17
CA ARG A 77 4.66 -5.23 5.58
C ARG A 77 4.45 -4.96 7.06
N PRO A 78 5.46 -4.45 7.77
CA PRO A 78 5.27 -4.01 9.14
C PRO A 78 4.48 -2.70 9.17
N CYS A 79 3.62 -2.54 10.16
CA CYS A 79 3.17 -1.21 10.56
C CYS A 79 4.32 -0.49 11.26
N VAL A 80 4.60 0.72 10.82
CA VAL A 80 5.61 1.57 11.46
C VAL A 80 5.06 2.98 11.67
N HIS A 81 5.44 3.61 12.78
CA HIS A 81 5.09 5.00 13.03
C HIS A 81 5.82 5.93 12.07
N GLY A 82 5.11 6.93 11.54
CA GLY A 82 5.70 8.05 10.82
C GLY A 82 6.04 9.21 11.76
N GLY A 83 6.88 10.16 11.29
CA GLY A 83 7.21 11.37 12.01
C GLY A 83 8.27 11.20 13.12
N LEU A 84 8.43 12.23 13.96
CA LEU A 84 9.45 12.30 15.03
C LEU A 84 9.29 11.19 16.07
N CYS A 85 8.06 10.83 16.45
CA CYS A 85 7.78 9.73 17.40
C CYS A 85 8.24 8.36 16.87
N GLY A 86 8.33 8.18 15.55
CA GLY A 86 8.80 6.94 14.93
C GLY A 86 10.25 6.59 15.23
N LYS A 87 11.06 7.53 15.69
CA LYS A 87 12.44 7.27 16.11
C LYS A 87 12.51 6.47 17.41
N PHE A 88 11.54 6.63 18.31
CA PHE A 88 11.53 5.99 19.65
C PHE A 88 10.63 4.74 19.69
N THR A 89 9.43 4.79 19.12
CA THR A 89 8.46 3.69 19.21
C THR A 89 8.48 2.75 18.00
N ARG A 90 9.09 3.17 16.89
CA ARG A 90 9.25 2.42 15.63
C ARG A 90 7.99 1.67 15.18
N ASP A 91 7.85 0.40 15.62
CA ASP A 91 6.83 -0.57 15.23
C ASP A 91 5.99 -1.07 16.43
N LEU A 92 6.05 -0.40 17.59
CA LEU A 92 5.34 -0.77 18.80
C LEU A 92 4.02 0.00 18.94
N TYR A 93 2.93 -0.71 19.14
CA TYR A 93 1.57 -0.18 19.27
C TYR A 93 0.94 -0.61 20.59
N LEU A 94 0.30 0.31 21.31
CA LEU A 94 -0.45 0.01 22.53
C LEU A 94 -1.78 -0.71 22.22
N ASN A 95 -2.33 -0.52 21.04
CA ASN A 95 -3.60 -1.10 20.63
C ASN A 95 -3.62 -1.45 19.14
N THR A 96 -4.69 -2.09 18.69
CA THR A 96 -4.86 -2.59 17.33
C THR A 96 -5.65 -1.65 16.41
N SER A 97 -6.00 -0.44 16.88
CA SER A 97 -6.89 0.49 16.18
C SER A 97 -6.37 0.92 14.81
N ARG A 98 -5.05 0.97 14.60
CA ARG A 98 -4.45 1.27 13.30
C ARG A 98 -4.79 0.19 12.28
N ALA A 99 -4.66 -1.08 12.68
CA ALA A 99 -4.97 -2.21 11.80
C ALA A 99 -6.46 -2.25 11.44
N SER A 100 -7.35 -2.03 12.42
CA SER A 100 -8.80 -1.93 12.15
C SER A 100 -9.09 -0.83 11.14
N ARG A 101 -8.58 0.38 11.36
CA ARG A 101 -8.77 1.52 10.44
C ARG A 101 -8.28 1.21 9.03
N GLU A 102 -7.16 0.53 8.89
CA GLU A 102 -6.64 0.20 7.56
C GLU A 102 -7.53 -0.80 6.83
N ILE A 103 -8.04 -1.83 7.55
CA ILE A 103 -9.02 -2.77 7.00
C ILE A 103 -10.30 -2.04 6.60
N ASP A 104 -10.84 -1.17 7.46
CA ASP A 104 -12.06 -0.41 7.19
C ASP A 104 -11.88 0.49 5.96
N ARG A 105 -10.75 1.19 5.86
CA ARG A 105 -10.44 2.04 4.71
C ARG A 105 -10.30 1.25 3.42
N ALA A 106 -9.59 0.11 3.46
CA ALA A 106 -9.47 -0.77 2.31
C ALA A 106 -10.83 -1.34 1.87
N SER A 107 -11.71 -1.67 2.82
CA SER A 107 -13.09 -2.13 2.55
C SER A 107 -13.92 -1.03 1.88
N ILE A 108 -13.88 0.19 2.39
CA ILE A 108 -14.56 1.36 1.78
C ILE A 108 -14.06 1.60 0.35
N LEU A 109 -12.76 1.53 0.11
CA LEU A 109 -12.21 1.69 -1.25
C LEU A 109 -12.71 0.58 -2.19
N SER A 110 -12.76 -0.66 -1.71
CA SER A 110 -13.29 -1.79 -2.47
C SER A 110 -14.75 -1.58 -2.86
N GLU A 111 -15.60 -1.19 -1.90
CA GLU A 111 -17.03 -0.88 -2.13
C GLU A 111 -17.20 0.25 -3.16
N LYS A 112 -16.34 1.26 -3.10
CA LYS A 112 -16.30 2.40 -4.02
C LYS A 112 -15.57 2.12 -5.33
N LYS A 113 -15.13 0.89 -5.58
CA LYS A 113 -14.40 0.45 -6.77
C LYS A 113 -13.11 1.26 -7.03
N ILE A 114 -12.45 1.71 -5.96
CA ILE A 114 -11.12 2.30 -6.02
C ILE A 114 -10.10 1.17 -5.84
N PRO A 115 -9.25 0.91 -6.83
CA PRO A 115 -8.33 -0.22 -6.76
C PRO A 115 -7.26 -0.04 -5.67
N THR A 116 -7.15 -1.02 -4.79
CA THR A 116 -6.12 -1.15 -3.75
C THR A 116 -5.83 -2.63 -3.49
N PRO A 117 -4.59 -3.03 -3.13
CA PRO A 117 -4.30 -4.42 -2.79
C PRO A 117 -5.18 -4.93 -1.66
N GLN A 118 -5.74 -6.12 -1.82
CA GLN A 118 -6.62 -6.71 -0.81
C GLN A 118 -5.83 -7.12 0.43
N ILE A 119 -6.27 -6.68 1.62
CA ILE A 119 -5.73 -7.16 2.89
C ILE A 119 -6.27 -8.57 3.13
N GLN A 120 -5.36 -9.53 3.33
CA GLN A 120 -5.65 -10.94 3.55
C GLN A 120 -5.57 -11.33 5.03
N ALA A 121 -4.62 -10.73 5.75
CA ALA A 121 -4.45 -10.96 7.16
C ALA A 121 -3.77 -9.77 7.85
N VAL A 122 -3.97 -9.69 9.17
CA VAL A 122 -3.20 -8.84 10.09
C VAL A 122 -2.67 -9.72 11.21
N LEU A 123 -1.38 -9.67 11.45
CA LEU A 123 -0.68 -10.50 12.40
C LEU A 123 -0.18 -9.63 13.56
N PHE A 124 -0.48 -10.05 14.78
CA PHE A 124 -0.12 -9.32 16.00
C PHE A 124 0.90 -10.11 16.78
N TYR A 125 2.05 -9.50 17.05
CA TYR A 125 3.13 -10.11 17.83
C TYR A 125 3.26 -9.38 19.15
N PRO A 126 3.03 -10.06 20.30
CA PRO A 126 3.12 -9.43 21.61
C PRO A 126 4.57 -9.07 21.95
N VAL A 127 4.77 -7.85 22.49
CA VAL A 127 6.06 -7.37 22.99
C VAL A 127 5.82 -6.62 24.29
N GLY A 128 5.85 -7.31 25.44
CA GLY A 128 5.43 -6.75 26.72
C GLY A 128 3.99 -6.21 26.65
N PRO A 129 3.74 -4.95 27.00
CA PRO A 129 2.40 -4.33 26.89
C PRO A 129 2.02 -3.90 25.49
N PHE A 130 2.93 -4.03 24.50
CA PHE A 130 2.78 -3.54 23.15
C PHE A 130 2.54 -4.65 22.13
N TRP A 131 2.20 -4.24 20.93
CA TRP A 131 2.06 -5.07 19.74
C TRP A 131 3.00 -4.63 18.64
N ARG A 132 3.64 -5.56 17.96
CA ARG A 132 4.12 -5.37 16.60
C ARG A 132 3.06 -5.91 15.64
N ILE A 133 2.85 -5.20 14.54
CA ILE A 133 1.76 -5.51 13.61
C ILE A 133 2.34 -5.67 12.21
N ASP A 134 2.06 -6.80 11.58
CA ASP A 134 2.31 -7.01 10.16
C ASP A 134 0.98 -7.08 9.40
N ILE A 135 0.90 -6.37 8.27
CA ILE A 135 -0.22 -6.45 7.35
C ILE A 135 0.17 -7.29 6.15
N VAL A 136 -0.68 -8.24 5.83
CA VAL A 136 -0.51 -9.16 4.70
C VAL A 136 -1.50 -8.78 3.61
N THR A 137 -0.98 -8.42 2.44
CA THR A 137 -1.78 -8.09 1.25
C THR A 137 -1.48 -9.02 0.10
N THR A 138 -2.41 -9.13 -0.85
CA THR A 138 -2.16 -9.82 -2.12
C THR A 138 -1.01 -9.14 -2.86
N TYR A 139 -0.07 -9.91 -3.38
CA TYR A 139 0.95 -9.40 -4.28
C TYR A 139 0.33 -9.15 -5.67
N LEU A 140 0.69 -8.03 -6.25
CA LEU A 140 0.30 -7.67 -7.62
C LEU A 140 1.52 -7.85 -8.54
N PRO A 141 1.55 -8.89 -9.37
CA PRO A 141 2.68 -9.16 -10.25
C PRO A 141 2.86 -8.06 -11.29
N GLU A 142 4.08 -7.92 -11.78
CA GLU A 142 4.44 -6.94 -12.83
C GLU A 142 4.03 -5.50 -12.51
N SER A 143 3.87 -5.21 -11.20
CA SER A 143 3.53 -3.87 -10.76
C SER A 143 4.78 -3.03 -10.50
N ARG A 144 4.65 -1.72 -10.73
CA ARG A 144 5.70 -0.72 -10.48
C ARG A 144 5.04 0.55 -9.96
N ASP A 145 5.63 1.20 -8.95
CA ASP A 145 5.15 2.51 -8.52
C ASP A 145 5.42 3.61 -9.57
N LEU A 146 4.64 4.69 -9.51
CA LEU A 146 4.73 5.79 -10.48
C LEU A 146 6.11 6.47 -10.47
N ALA A 147 6.76 6.60 -9.31
CA ALA A 147 8.08 7.21 -9.23
C ALA A 147 9.12 6.33 -9.94
N SER A 148 9.11 5.01 -9.66
CA SER A 148 9.99 4.04 -10.33
C SER A 148 9.70 3.90 -11.82
N PHE A 149 8.45 4.09 -12.27
CA PHE A 149 8.13 4.14 -13.70
C PHE A 149 8.73 5.39 -14.34
N LEU A 150 8.55 6.55 -13.73
CA LEU A 150 9.06 7.81 -14.28
C LEU A 150 10.59 7.88 -14.28
N SER A 151 11.25 7.24 -13.29
CA SER A 151 12.72 7.25 -13.22
C SER A 151 13.41 6.63 -14.44
N THR A 152 12.71 5.75 -15.17
CA THR A 152 13.21 5.15 -16.41
C THR A 152 13.09 6.04 -17.65
N ARG A 153 12.58 7.26 -17.54
CA ARG A 153 12.25 8.15 -18.66
C ARG A 153 11.48 7.43 -19.79
N PRO A 154 10.27 6.92 -19.49
CA PRO A 154 9.53 6.09 -20.44
C PRO A 154 9.21 6.83 -21.73
N LYS A 155 9.01 6.07 -22.81
CA LYS A 155 8.59 6.62 -24.12
C LYS A 155 7.31 7.44 -23.96
N PRO A 156 7.15 8.54 -24.73
CA PRO A 156 5.96 9.41 -24.64
C PRO A 156 4.63 8.65 -24.74
N ALA A 157 4.53 7.66 -25.62
CA ALA A 157 3.33 6.86 -25.78
C ALA A 157 2.98 6.02 -24.54
N ASP A 158 3.96 5.40 -23.87
CA ASP A 158 3.75 4.60 -22.66
C ASP A 158 3.40 5.53 -21.48
N ARG A 159 4.08 6.67 -21.39
CA ARG A 159 3.80 7.70 -20.39
C ARG A 159 2.38 8.25 -20.52
N ALA A 160 1.92 8.54 -21.75
CA ALA A 160 0.56 9.02 -22.00
C ALA A 160 -0.50 8.01 -21.53
N ARG A 161 -0.30 6.70 -21.76
CA ARG A 161 -1.20 5.63 -21.29
C ARG A 161 -1.23 5.54 -19.77
N VAL A 162 -0.05 5.55 -19.13
CA VAL A 162 0.07 5.54 -17.68
C VAL A 162 -0.59 6.79 -17.07
N PHE A 163 -0.36 7.97 -17.63
CA PHE A 163 -0.99 9.20 -17.17
C PHE A 163 -2.52 9.17 -17.33
N SER A 164 -3.03 8.56 -18.40
CA SER A 164 -4.46 8.31 -18.54
C SER A 164 -4.99 7.41 -17.40
N ALA A 165 -4.27 6.34 -17.02
CA ALA A 165 -4.66 5.49 -15.91
C ALA A 165 -4.65 6.23 -14.57
N VAL A 166 -3.63 7.05 -14.32
CA VAL A 166 -3.53 7.89 -13.11
C VAL A 166 -4.68 8.91 -13.08
N ARG A 167 -4.99 9.59 -14.19
CA ARG A 167 -6.14 10.50 -14.26
C ARG A 167 -7.46 9.81 -13.92
N ARG A 168 -7.71 8.61 -14.46
CA ARG A 168 -8.91 7.83 -14.13
C ARG A 168 -8.99 7.52 -12.62
N LEU A 169 -7.86 7.16 -12.00
CA LEU A 169 -7.81 6.95 -10.56
C LEU A 169 -8.18 8.22 -9.80
N PHE A 170 -7.61 9.37 -10.15
CA PHE A 170 -7.91 10.67 -9.51
C PHE A 170 -9.36 11.08 -9.70
N GLN A 171 -9.92 10.94 -10.90
CA GLN A 171 -11.33 11.20 -11.19
C GLN A 171 -12.26 10.30 -10.34
N ASN A 172 -11.90 9.02 -10.19
CA ASN A 172 -12.66 8.12 -9.34
C ASN A 172 -12.57 8.54 -7.87
N CYS A 173 -11.38 8.87 -7.37
CA CYS A 173 -11.20 9.40 -6.02
C CYS A 173 -12.03 10.67 -5.80
N THR A 174 -11.99 11.62 -6.72
CA THR A 174 -12.77 12.87 -6.66
C THR A 174 -14.27 12.59 -6.61
N ARG A 175 -14.79 11.77 -7.52
CA ARG A 175 -16.23 11.40 -7.56
C ARG A 175 -16.70 10.70 -6.28
N GLN A 176 -15.83 9.91 -5.66
CA GLN A 176 -16.13 9.15 -4.44
C GLN A 176 -15.78 9.89 -3.15
N GLY A 177 -15.28 11.14 -3.25
CA GLY A 177 -14.88 11.94 -2.10
C GLY A 177 -13.66 11.37 -1.35
N ILE A 178 -12.76 10.66 -2.03
CA ILE A 178 -11.58 10.05 -1.44
C ILE A 178 -10.40 11.02 -1.50
N ARG A 179 -10.07 11.60 -0.35
CA ARG A 179 -8.84 12.37 -0.16
C ARG A 179 -7.76 11.51 0.46
N HIS A 180 -6.57 11.54 -0.11
CA HIS A 180 -5.41 10.80 0.40
C HIS A 180 -4.33 11.78 0.91
N PRO A 181 -4.28 12.09 2.20
CA PRO A 181 -3.35 13.09 2.76
C PRO A 181 -1.87 12.77 2.55
N ASP A 182 -1.53 11.49 2.39
CA ASP A 182 -0.16 11.04 2.14
C ASP A 182 0.05 10.53 0.71
N LEU A 183 -0.75 11.04 -0.25
CA LEU A 183 -0.62 10.68 -1.66
C LEU A 183 0.74 11.12 -2.21
N ASN A 184 1.52 10.16 -2.64
CA ASN A 184 2.82 10.40 -3.26
C ASN A 184 3.01 9.44 -4.45
N ALA A 185 4.02 9.69 -5.28
CA ALA A 185 4.25 8.92 -6.49
C ALA A 185 4.57 7.43 -6.22
N ARG A 186 5.09 7.09 -5.04
CA ARG A 186 5.34 5.69 -4.64
C ARG A 186 4.07 4.99 -4.12
N ASN A 187 3.04 5.76 -3.73
CA ASN A 187 1.74 5.23 -3.31
C ASN A 187 0.75 5.06 -4.47
N ILE A 188 1.17 5.31 -5.70
CA ILE A 188 0.42 5.00 -6.92
C ILE A 188 1.13 3.83 -7.59
N LEU A 189 0.53 2.64 -7.50
CA LEU A 189 1.04 1.43 -8.12
C LEU A 189 0.43 1.27 -9.51
N LEU A 190 1.27 1.00 -10.49
CA LEU A 190 0.89 0.74 -11.88
C LEU A 190 0.91 -0.77 -12.12
N LEU A 191 -0.17 -1.29 -12.66
CA LEU A 191 -0.34 -2.73 -12.92
C LEU A 191 -0.68 -2.97 -14.38
N GLY A 192 -0.16 -4.06 -14.92
CA GLY A 192 -0.38 -4.49 -16.30
C GLY A 192 0.58 -3.87 -17.31
N SER A 193 0.40 -4.23 -18.56
CA SER A 193 1.29 -3.77 -19.64
C SER A 193 1.15 -2.26 -19.88
N PHE A 194 2.25 -1.53 -19.71
CA PHE A 194 2.31 -0.09 -19.96
C PHE A 194 2.11 0.26 -21.45
N GLN A 195 2.32 -0.73 -22.33
CA GLN A 195 2.14 -0.60 -23.77
C GLN A 195 0.69 -0.83 -24.22
N LYS A 196 -0.17 -1.41 -23.37
CA LYS A 196 -1.56 -1.74 -23.70
C LYS A 196 -2.53 -0.96 -22.83
N ASN A 197 -2.87 -1.46 -21.67
CA ASN A 197 -3.90 -0.90 -20.79
C ASN A 197 -3.46 -0.93 -19.32
N PRO A 198 -2.56 -0.05 -18.88
CA PRO A 198 -2.15 0.02 -17.50
C PRO A 198 -3.31 0.46 -16.60
N GLN A 199 -3.29 -0.03 -15.36
CA GLN A 199 -4.18 0.37 -14.29
C GLN A 199 -3.38 1.06 -13.19
N ALA A 200 -3.97 2.07 -12.55
CA ALA A 200 -3.38 2.74 -11.39
C ALA A 200 -4.14 2.35 -10.11
N TRP A 201 -3.40 1.95 -9.08
CA TRP A 201 -3.91 1.45 -7.80
C TRP A 201 -3.37 2.32 -6.66
N LEU A 202 -4.16 2.49 -5.59
CA LEU A 202 -3.72 3.20 -4.39
C LEU A 202 -3.05 2.25 -3.39
N LEU A 203 -1.93 2.70 -2.82
CA LEU A 203 -1.26 2.07 -1.68
C LEU A 203 -1.40 2.96 -0.44
N ASP A 204 -1.08 2.38 0.74
CA ASP A 204 -0.97 3.07 2.04
C ASP A 204 -2.25 3.83 2.43
N VAL A 205 -3.36 3.10 2.41
CA VAL A 205 -4.71 3.67 2.49
C VAL A 205 -5.20 3.94 3.92
N ASP A 206 -4.39 3.70 4.95
CA ASP A 206 -4.75 3.90 6.36
C ASP A 206 -5.09 5.36 6.72
N ALA A 207 -4.58 6.31 5.96
CA ALA A 207 -4.75 7.74 6.18
C ALA A 207 -5.86 8.39 5.33
N ILE A 208 -6.56 7.66 4.46
CA ILE A 208 -7.58 8.26 3.59
C ILE A 208 -8.72 8.90 4.38
N LEU A 209 -9.25 9.99 3.84
CA LEU A 209 -10.40 10.72 4.36
C LEU A 209 -11.56 10.67 3.36
N LEU A 210 -12.79 10.68 3.90
CA LEU A 210 -14.01 10.72 3.11
C LEU A 210 -14.58 12.14 3.15
N GLU A 211 -14.51 12.85 2.06
CA GLU A 211 -14.95 14.26 1.90
C GLU A 211 -15.96 14.37 0.74
N ILE A 212 -17.08 13.67 0.87
CA ILE A 212 -18.07 13.50 -0.21
C ILE A 212 -18.71 14.83 -0.65
N ARG A 213 -18.82 15.80 0.27
CA ARG A 213 -19.48 17.09 0.02
C ARG A 213 -18.61 18.15 -0.67
N ALA A 214 -17.34 17.84 -0.91
CA ALA A 214 -16.39 18.82 -1.47
C ALA A 214 -15.48 18.23 -2.57
N PRO A 215 -16.02 17.69 -3.68
CA PRO A 215 -15.23 16.98 -4.69
C PRO A 215 -14.12 17.85 -5.31
N ALA A 216 -14.38 19.15 -5.57
CA ALA A 216 -13.35 20.05 -6.10
C ALA A 216 -12.17 20.21 -5.13
N GLN A 217 -12.43 20.30 -3.81
CA GLN A 217 -11.39 20.37 -2.80
C GLN A 217 -10.59 19.06 -2.71
N VAL A 218 -11.26 17.91 -2.84
CA VAL A 218 -10.61 16.59 -2.90
C VAL A 218 -9.65 16.53 -4.08
N GLU A 219 -10.09 16.95 -5.25
CA GLU A 219 -9.26 16.98 -6.46
C GLU A 219 -8.02 17.85 -6.28
N ILE A 220 -8.21 19.09 -5.85
CA ILE A 220 -7.12 20.04 -5.59
C ILE A 220 -6.15 19.48 -4.56
N ALA A 221 -6.64 18.94 -3.44
CA ALA A 221 -5.80 18.40 -2.38
C ALA A 221 -4.96 17.20 -2.85
N ASN A 222 -5.56 16.25 -3.57
CA ASN A 222 -4.87 15.09 -4.10
C ASN A 222 -3.84 15.50 -5.17
N ARG A 223 -4.19 16.39 -6.10
CA ARG A 223 -3.26 16.91 -7.12
C ARG A 223 -2.08 17.64 -6.48
N ASN A 224 -2.32 18.56 -5.55
CA ASN A 224 -1.27 19.30 -4.86
C ASN A 224 -0.35 18.39 -4.06
N ARG A 225 -0.88 17.30 -3.49
CA ARG A 225 -0.08 16.34 -2.76
C ARG A 225 0.84 15.54 -3.70
N LEU A 226 0.34 15.10 -4.85
CA LEU A 226 1.15 14.43 -5.86
C LEU A 226 2.21 15.35 -6.45
N LEU A 227 1.87 16.60 -6.78
CA LEU A 227 2.83 17.57 -7.31
C LEU A 227 4.00 17.79 -6.35
N ARG A 228 3.70 18.00 -5.06
CA ARG A 228 4.76 18.12 -4.03
C ARG A 228 5.64 16.87 -3.95
N SER A 229 5.06 15.70 -4.14
CA SER A 229 5.82 14.45 -4.17
C SER A 229 6.74 14.37 -5.39
N LEU A 230 6.25 14.73 -6.59
CA LEU A 230 7.06 14.74 -7.81
C LEU A 230 8.24 15.71 -7.69
N LEU A 231 8.01 16.92 -7.20
CA LEU A 231 9.06 17.91 -6.95
C LEU A 231 10.11 17.38 -5.95
N LYS A 232 9.66 16.76 -4.85
CA LYS A 232 10.55 16.17 -3.86
C LYS A 232 11.43 15.07 -4.47
N HIS A 233 10.84 14.12 -5.20
CA HIS A 233 11.57 13.03 -5.84
C HIS A 233 12.52 13.52 -6.93
N SER A 234 12.14 14.58 -7.65
CA SER A 234 13.02 15.25 -8.61
C SER A 234 14.28 15.81 -7.92
N ARG A 235 14.12 16.54 -6.80
CA ARG A 235 15.24 17.08 -6.01
C ARG A 235 16.17 16.00 -5.47
N CYS A 236 15.62 14.85 -5.10
CA CYS A 236 16.40 13.71 -4.62
C CYS A 236 17.05 12.89 -5.74
N GLY A 237 16.84 13.24 -7.02
CA GLY A 237 17.35 12.48 -8.15
C GLY A 237 16.62 11.16 -8.44
N ASP A 238 15.52 10.88 -7.70
CA ASP A 238 14.80 9.60 -7.76
C ASP A 238 13.87 9.47 -8.98
N LEU A 239 13.55 10.58 -9.66
CA LEU A 239 12.47 10.62 -10.66
C LEU A 239 12.97 10.53 -12.11
N GLY A 240 14.24 10.72 -12.37
CA GLY A 240 14.78 10.83 -13.74
C GLY A 240 14.42 12.14 -14.46
N TYR A 241 13.68 13.05 -13.85
CA TYR A 241 13.30 14.38 -14.36
C TYR A 241 13.76 15.46 -13.40
N SER A 242 14.36 16.53 -13.92
CA SER A 242 14.75 17.72 -13.15
C SER A 242 13.52 18.53 -12.72
N GLU A 243 13.67 19.40 -11.71
CA GLU A 243 12.58 20.28 -11.27
C GLU A 243 12.04 21.17 -12.40
N LYS A 244 12.91 21.59 -13.35
CA LYS A 244 12.51 22.40 -14.52
C LYS A 244 11.59 21.63 -15.49
N GLU A 245 11.70 20.30 -15.52
CA GLU A 245 10.87 19.44 -16.37
C GLU A 245 9.51 19.10 -15.74
N ILE A 246 9.38 19.20 -14.39
CA ILE A 246 8.13 18.86 -13.69
C ILE A 246 6.91 19.65 -14.18
N PRO A 247 6.96 20.97 -14.48
CA PRO A 247 5.80 21.69 -14.99
C PRO A 247 5.29 21.15 -16.33
N ALA A 248 6.18 20.70 -17.22
CA ALA A 248 5.79 20.08 -18.49
C ALA A 248 5.16 18.69 -18.26
N LEU A 249 5.79 17.87 -17.43
CA LEU A 249 5.28 16.55 -17.02
C LEU A 249 3.90 16.67 -16.34
N TRP A 250 3.72 17.69 -15.52
CA TRP A 250 2.46 17.97 -14.84
C TRP A 250 1.33 18.35 -15.79
N ARG A 251 1.61 19.20 -16.79
CA ARG A 251 0.63 19.55 -17.84
C ARG A 251 0.24 18.37 -18.69
N GLU A 252 1.19 17.45 -18.95
CA GLU A 252 0.88 16.19 -19.63
C GLU A 252 0.01 15.26 -18.75
N LEU A 253 0.32 15.18 -17.45
CA LEU A 253 -0.46 14.37 -16.51
C LEU A 253 -1.87 14.94 -16.28
N PHE A 254 -2.01 16.25 -16.13
CA PHE A 254 -3.27 16.95 -15.90
C PHE A 254 -3.41 18.12 -16.90
N PRO A 255 -3.78 17.85 -18.15
CA PRO A 255 -4.00 18.91 -19.13
C PRO A 255 -5.12 19.85 -18.63
N ARG A 256 -4.98 21.14 -18.95
CA ARG A 256 -6.06 22.11 -18.73
C ARG A 256 -7.18 21.74 -19.72
N SER A 257 -8.38 21.51 -19.20
CA SER A 257 -9.59 21.41 -20.00
C SER A 257 -9.91 22.76 -20.63
#